data_07772ddae78599d72886e892dee0927d
#
_entry.id   07772ddae78599d72886e892dee0927d
#
_cell.length_a   1.000
_cell.length_b   1.000
_cell.length_c   1.000
_cell.angle_alpha   90.00
_cell.angle_beta   90.00
_cell.angle_gamma   90.00
#
_symmetry.space_group_name_H-M   'P 1'
#
loop_
_entity.id
_entity.type
_entity.pdbx_description
1 polymer ?
#
loop_
_entity_poly.entity_id
_entity_poly.type
_entity_poly.pdbx_seq_one_letter_code
_entity_poly.pdbx_strand_id
1 'polypeptide(L)'
;IKHIMETCKKNKRKVALFGRSMENMVDVALKCGYFKDKDIVITAEEANHMKPNEVCLLCTGSQGEPLAALSRIASGTHRQITLMPDDVVIFSSSPIPGNGASVSKTINKLYKKGVKVFTNTSFSDIHTSGHANIEELKLMIRLIMPKYLMPFHGDYRMLKNHANVGIECGIPKENTFVLKNGDVLSLKNHVITKSTPVIANDIYIDGNRLGEINGAVSVSYTHLTL
;
A
#
# COMPACT_ATOMS: atom_id res chain seq x y z
N ILE A 1 7.34 -1.02 -11.84
CA ILE A 1 8.26 0.07 -12.27
C ILE A 1 8.93 -0.31 -13.58
N LYS A 2 9.61 -1.48 -13.70
CA LYS A 2 10.32 -1.89 -14.92
C LYS A 2 9.46 -1.75 -16.17
N HIS A 3 8.27 -2.36 -16.20
CA HIS A 3 7.36 -2.26 -17.35
C HIS A 3 6.92 -0.83 -17.67
N ILE A 4 6.75 0.02 -16.66
CA ILE A 4 6.44 1.44 -16.87
C ILE A 4 7.60 2.14 -17.58
N MET A 5 8.83 1.92 -17.12
CA MET A 5 10.03 2.49 -17.73
C MET A 5 10.20 2.04 -19.19
N GLU A 6 10.06 0.73 -19.45
CA GLU A 6 10.13 0.16 -20.80
C GLU A 6 9.03 0.73 -21.72
N THR A 7 7.79 0.88 -21.19
CA THR A 7 6.68 1.46 -21.93
C THR A 7 6.91 2.95 -22.24
N CYS A 8 7.41 3.71 -21.27
CA CYS A 8 7.76 5.11 -21.46
C CYS A 8 8.83 5.25 -22.55
N LYS A 9 9.88 4.46 -22.50
CA LYS A 9 10.93 4.44 -23.52
C LYS A 9 10.37 4.14 -24.90
N LYS A 10 9.54 3.09 -25.03
CA LYS A 10 8.90 2.69 -26.30
C LYS A 10 8.03 3.81 -26.88
N ASN A 11 7.39 4.60 -26.02
CA ASN A 11 6.53 5.71 -26.41
C ASN A 11 7.24 7.07 -26.38
N LYS A 12 8.58 7.09 -26.31
CA LYS A 12 9.40 8.32 -26.31
C LYS A 12 9.02 9.30 -25.19
N ARG A 13 8.54 8.79 -24.04
CA ARG A 13 8.24 9.60 -22.87
C ARG A 13 9.41 9.60 -21.90
N LYS A 14 9.68 10.72 -21.29
CA LYS A 14 10.57 10.85 -20.12
C LYS A 14 9.79 10.56 -18.85
N VAL A 15 10.50 10.18 -17.78
CA VAL A 15 9.91 9.81 -16.50
C VAL A 15 10.45 10.72 -15.42
N ALA A 16 9.57 11.47 -14.75
CA ALA A 16 9.92 12.24 -13.57
C ALA A 16 9.40 11.54 -12.30
N LEU A 17 10.23 11.51 -11.25
CA LEU A 17 9.96 10.81 -10.01
C LEU A 17 9.52 11.79 -8.92
N PHE A 18 8.47 11.42 -8.17
CA PHE A 18 7.93 12.24 -7.08
C PHE A 18 7.70 11.39 -5.83
N GLY A 19 8.44 11.73 -4.79
CA GLY A 19 8.43 11.06 -3.49
C GLY A 19 9.71 10.29 -3.24
N ARG A 20 10.33 10.56 -2.10
CA ARG A 20 11.64 10.04 -1.69
C ARG A 20 11.76 8.52 -1.80
N SER A 21 10.72 7.78 -1.45
CA SER A 21 10.74 6.32 -1.57
C SER A 21 10.72 5.84 -3.03
N MET A 22 10.07 6.57 -3.94
CA MET A 22 10.08 6.26 -5.36
C MET A 22 11.45 6.50 -5.97
N GLU A 23 12.07 7.63 -5.65
CA GLU A 23 13.43 7.97 -6.08
C GLU A 23 14.45 6.92 -5.63
N ASN A 24 14.42 6.55 -4.34
CA ASN A 24 15.28 5.52 -3.79
C ASN A 24 15.07 4.15 -4.48
N MET A 25 13.82 3.76 -4.72
CA MET A 25 13.51 2.48 -5.35
C MET A 25 14.02 2.43 -6.79
N VAL A 26 13.86 3.50 -7.56
CA VAL A 26 14.36 3.59 -8.94
C VAL A 26 15.88 3.58 -8.96
N ASP A 27 16.55 4.29 -8.04
CA ASP A 27 18.00 4.30 -7.92
C ASP A 27 18.55 2.89 -7.61
N VAL A 28 17.94 2.18 -6.65
CA VAL A 28 18.31 0.80 -6.33
C VAL A 28 18.07 -0.12 -7.52
N ALA A 29 16.95 0.01 -8.21
CA ALA A 29 16.63 -0.82 -9.38
C ALA A 29 17.63 -0.60 -10.53
N LEU A 30 18.09 0.63 -10.74
CA LEU A 30 19.18 0.94 -11.68
C LEU A 30 20.51 0.31 -11.27
N LYS A 31 20.89 0.43 -9.99
CA LYS A 31 22.11 -0.17 -9.43
C LYS A 31 22.10 -1.70 -9.53
N CYS A 32 20.95 -2.32 -9.30
CA CYS A 32 20.77 -3.77 -9.43
C CYS A 32 20.60 -4.26 -10.89
N GLY A 33 20.59 -3.37 -11.88
CA GLY A 33 20.50 -3.72 -13.29
C GLY A 33 19.12 -4.19 -13.75
N TYR A 34 18.04 -3.90 -13.00
CA TYR A 34 16.67 -4.22 -13.40
C TYR A 34 16.25 -3.48 -14.68
N PHE A 35 16.79 -2.31 -14.91
CA PHE A 35 16.74 -1.57 -16.17
C PHE A 35 18.00 -0.70 -16.30
N LYS A 36 18.39 -0.39 -17.56
CA LYS A 36 19.68 0.26 -17.83
C LYS A 36 19.54 1.70 -18.30
N ASP A 37 18.34 2.11 -18.68
CA ASP A 37 18.09 3.38 -19.38
C ASP A 37 17.93 4.53 -18.37
N LYS A 38 19.05 5.03 -17.86
CA LYS A 38 19.06 6.22 -16.99
C LYS A 38 18.54 7.47 -17.71
N ASP A 39 18.75 7.54 -19.02
CA ASP A 39 18.46 8.73 -19.84
C ASP A 39 16.98 9.07 -19.94
N ILE A 40 16.08 8.16 -19.57
CA ILE A 40 14.66 8.45 -19.55
C ILE A 40 14.21 9.10 -18.23
N VAL A 41 15.01 9.03 -17.18
CA VAL A 41 14.69 9.63 -15.88
C VAL A 41 15.16 11.08 -15.90
N ILE A 42 14.24 11.98 -15.61
CA ILE A 42 14.46 13.43 -15.60
C ILE A 42 14.05 14.03 -14.26
N THR A 43 14.51 15.23 -14.00
CA THR A 43 14.11 16.00 -12.82
C THR A 43 12.71 16.58 -12.98
N ALA A 44 12.11 16.98 -11.86
CA ALA A 44 10.82 17.69 -11.89
C ALA A 44 10.90 19.01 -12.65
N GLU A 45 12.04 19.68 -12.60
CA GLU A 45 12.28 20.94 -13.30
C GLU A 45 12.32 20.75 -14.82
N GLU A 46 13.06 19.75 -15.30
CA GLU A 46 13.07 19.37 -16.71
C GLU A 46 11.67 18.98 -17.20
N ALA A 47 10.91 18.22 -16.39
CA ALA A 47 9.55 17.81 -16.74
C ALA A 47 8.61 18.99 -16.96
N ASN A 48 8.75 20.08 -16.21
CA ASN A 48 7.93 21.28 -16.35
C ASN A 48 8.17 22.05 -17.66
N HIS A 49 9.30 21.82 -18.32
CA HIS A 49 9.63 22.43 -19.60
C HIS A 49 9.27 21.55 -20.82
N MET A 50 8.77 20.34 -20.59
CA MET A 50 8.37 19.41 -21.63
C MET A 50 6.86 19.47 -21.91
N LYS A 51 6.46 18.98 -23.08
CA LYS A 51 5.05 18.84 -23.39
C LYS A 51 4.39 17.74 -22.54
N PRO A 52 3.15 17.90 -22.11
CA PRO A 52 2.47 16.92 -21.25
C PRO A 52 2.45 15.47 -21.80
N ASN A 53 2.36 15.34 -23.13
CA ASN A 53 2.36 14.02 -23.78
C ASN A 53 3.76 13.38 -23.89
N GLU A 54 4.81 14.10 -23.54
CA GLU A 54 6.21 13.61 -23.55
C GLU A 54 6.68 13.16 -22.16
N VAL A 55 5.87 13.35 -21.13
CA VAL A 55 6.24 13.06 -19.73
C VAL A 55 5.31 12.01 -19.11
N CYS A 56 5.89 11.19 -18.25
CA CYS A 56 5.20 10.33 -17.33
C CYS A 56 5.69 10.63 -15.90
N LEU A 57 4.77 10.84 -14.97
CA LEU A 57 5.10 11.10 -13.58
C LEU A 57 4.92 9.82 -12.76
N LEU A 58 5.94 9.35 -12.10
CA LEU A 58 5.84 8.27 -11.10
C LEU A 58 5.83 8.88 -9.70
N CYS A 59 4.76 8.66 -8.97
CA CYS A 59 4.61 9.24 -7.64
C CYS A 59 4.14 8.23 -6.59
N THR A 60 4.42 8.55 -5.32
CA THR A 60 3.89 7.84 -4.16
C THR A 60 2.50 8.34 -3.80
N GLY A 61 1.77 7.61 -2.92
CA GLY A 61 0.49 8.05 -2.38
C GLY A 61 -0.71 7.28 -2.90
N SER A 62 -0.48 6.09 -3.45
CA SER A 62 -1.54 5.21 -3.95
C SER A 62 -2.46 4.65 -2.85
N GLN A 63 -2.08 4.80 -1.57
CA GLN A 63 -2.89 4.41 -0.42
C GLN A 63 -3.69 5.57 0.19
N GLY A 64 -3.64 6.75 -0.45
CA GLY A 64 -4.41 7.92 -0.02
C GLY A 64 -3.82 8.66 1.19
N GLU A 65 -2.54 8.45 1.49
CA GLU A 65 -1.85 9.12 2.59
C GLU A 65 -1.85 10.64 2.37
N PRO A 66 -2.25 11.45 3.36
CA PRO A 66 -2.47 12.90 3.16
C PRO A 66 -1.24 13.67 2.69
N LEU A 67 -0.05 13.28 3.17
CA LEU A 67 1.21 13.96 2.88
C LEU A 67 1.94 13.40 1.65
N ALA A 68 1.45 12.32 1.06
CA ALA A 68 2.05 11.72 -0.12
C ALA A 68 1.90 12.60 -1.38
N ALA A 69 2.77 12.39 -2.35
CA ALA A 69 2.81 13.20 -3.56
C ALA A 69 1.46 13.24 -4.29
N LEU A 70 0.85 12.08 -4.54
CA LEU A 70 -0.44 12.00 -5.25
C LEU A 70 -1.56 12.74 -4.52
N SER A 71 -1.66 12.63 -3.19
CA SER A 71 -2.69 13.32 -2.40
C SER A 71 -2.55 14.84 -2.48
N ARG A 72 -1.32 15.35 -2.48
CA ARG A 72 -1.02 16.78 -2.65
C ARG A 72 -1.32 17.25 -4.08
N ILE A 73 -0.98 16.45 -5.09
CA ILE A 73 -1.29 16.72 -6.50
C ILE A 73 -2.82 16.77 -6.69
N ALA A 74 -3.55 15.78 -6.20
CA ALA A 74 -5.00 15.73 -6.28
C ALA A 74 -5.68 16.90 -5.55
N SER A 75 -5.09 17.37 -4.46
CA SER A 75 -5.58 18.54 -3.70
C SER A 75 -5.16 19.89 -4.29
N GLY A 76 -4.24 19.92 -5.28
CA GLY A 76 -3.69 21.15 -5.84
C GLY A 76 -2.69 21.86 -4.92
N THR A 77 -2.13 21.16 -3.94
CA THR A 77 -1.15 21.72 -3.00
C THR A 77 0.29 21.26 -3.28
N HIS A 78 0.49 20.50 -4.35
CA HIS A 78 1.83 20.11 -4.78
C HIS A 78 2.54 21.30 -5.45
N ARG A 79 3.79 21.58 -5.06
CA ARG A 79 4.50 22.79 -5.48
C ARG A 79 4.89 22.81 -6.95
N GLN A 80 5.13 21.65 -7.54
CA GLN A 80 5.72 21.50 -8.87
C GLN A 80 4.75 20.90 -9.90
N ILE A 81 3.68 20.26 -9.48
CA ILE A 81 2.75 19.54 -10.36
C ILE A 81 1.36 20.11 -10.24
N THR A 82 0.80 20.48 -11.36
CA THR A 82 -0.61 20.87 -11.51
C THR A 82 -1.26 19.95 -12.53
N LEU A 83 -2.37 19.33 -12.13
CA LEU A 83 -3.17 18.50 -13.05
C LEU A 83 -3.98 19.37 -14.00
N MET A 84 -4.06 18.91 -15.23
CA MET A 84 -4.91 19.48 -16.27
C MET A 84 -6.08 18.55 -16.58
N PRO A 85 -7.20 19.08 -17.08
CA PRO A 85 -8.26 18.24 -17.65
C PRO A 85 -7.68 17.29 -18.71
N ASP A 86 -8.23 16.06 -18.76
CA ASP A 86 -7.78 14.96 -19.62
C ASP A 86 -6.43 14.32 -19.27
N ASP A 87 -5.72 14.79 -18.26
CA ASP A 87 -4.61 14.00 -17.70
C ASP A 87 -5.08 12.60 -17.29
N VAL A 88 -4.16 11.66 -17.35
CA VAL A 88 -4.43 10.26 -17.01
C VAL A 88 -3.67 9.87 -15.74
N VAL A 89 -4.38 9.36 -14.74
CA VAL A 89 -3.80 8.80 -13.52
C VAL A 89 -4.10 7.30 -13.45
N ILE A 90 -3.04 6.51 -13.28
CA ILE A 90 -3.14 5.06 -13.15
C ILE A 90 -2.69 4.66 -11.74
N PHE A 91 -3.60 4.03 -10.97
CA PHE A 91 -3.28 3.43 -9.69
C PHE A 91 -2.74 2.02 -9.91
N SER A 92 -1.41 1.88 -9.95
CA SER A 92 -0.73 0.59 -10.04
C SER A 92 -0.60 -0.07 -8.65
N SER A 93 -1.69 -0.08 -7.90
CA SER A 93 -1.78 -0.66 -6.55
C SER A 93 -3.23 -0.99 -6.20
N SER A 94 -3.42 -1.91 -5.26
CA SER A 94 -4.71 -2.14 -4.60
C SER A 94 -4.73 -1.46 -3.23
N PRO A 95 -5.85 -0.89 -2.79
CA PRO A 95 -5.97 -0.39 -1.43
C PRO A 95 -5.73 -1.52 -0.42
N ILE A 96 -4.88 -1.28 0.57
CA ILE A 96 -4.75 -2.19 1.71
C ILE A 96 -6.00 -2.09 2.61
N PRO A 97 -6.32 -3.15 3.38
CA PRO A 97 -7.43 -3.10 4.32
C PRO A 97 -7.37 -1.85 5.22
N GLY A 98 -8.47 -1.12 5.30
CA GLY A 98 -8.58 0.14 6.05
C GLY A 98 -8.34 1.41 5.23
N ASN A 99 -7.64 1.37 4.11
CA ASN A 99 -7.32 2.58 3.32
C ASN A 99 -8.34 2.90 2.21
N GLY A 100 -9.36 2.07 2.02
CA GLY A 100 -10.33 2.23 0.93
C GLY A 100 -10.98 3.62 0.89
N ALA A 101 -11.40 4.15 2.03
CA ALA A 101 -12.01 5.47 2.13
C ALA A 101 -11.04 6.60 1.72
N SER A 102 -9.79 6.54 2.16
CA SER A 102 -8.76 7.53 1.83
C SER A 102 -8.40 7.52 0.34
N VAL A 103 -8.30 6.32 -0.24
CA VAL A 103 -8.06 6.14 -1.68
C VAL A 103 -9.25 6.67 -2.48
N SER A 104 -10.49 6.32 -2.10
CA SER A 104 -11.70 6.82 -2.74
C SER A 104 -11.80 8.35 -2.70
N LYS A 105 -11.47 8.95 -1.56
CA LYS A 105 -11.40 10.43 -1.42
C LYS A 105 -10.39 11.05 -2.38
N THR A 106 -9.23 10.43 -2.55
CA THR A 106 -8.19 10.91 -3.49
C THR A 106 -8.67 10.78 -4.94
N ILE A 107 -9.27 9.65 -5.31
CA ILE A 107 -9.87 9.41 -6.63
C ILE A 107 -10.93 10.47 -6.93
N ASN A 108 -11.84 10.74 -6.00
CA ASN A 108 -12.87 11.77 -6.16
C ASN A 108 -12.28 13.16 -6.41
N LYS A 109 -11.18 13.52 -5.75
CA LYS A 109 -10.49 14.78 -6.02
C LYS A 109 -9.92 14.86 -7.43
N LEU A 110 -9.38 13.75 -7.95
CA LEU A 110 -8.87 13.65 -9.32
C LEU A 110 -10.00 13.83 -10.34
N TYR A 111 -11.12 13.14 -10.16
CA TYR A 111 -12.30 13.32 -11.03
C TYR A 111 -12.81 14.76 -11.05
N LYS A 112 -12.85 15.44 -9.89
CA LYS A 112 -13.23 16.87 -9.81
C LYS A 112 -12.33 17.80 -10.62
N LYS A 113 -11.12 17.36 -10.96
CA LYS A 113 -10.17 18.10 -11.80
C LYS A 113 -10.27 17.73 -13.30
N GLY A 114 -11.21 16.88 -13.68
CA GLY A 114 -11.35 16.41 -15.06
C GLY A 114 -10.33 15.35 -15.49
N VAL A 115 -9.66 14.71 -14.52
CA VAL A 115 -8.63 13.69 -14.77
C VAL A 115 -9.27 12.33 -15.02
N LYS A 116 -8.74 11.58 -15.99
CA LYS A 116 -9.12 10.19 -16.25
C LYS A 116 -8.39 9.28 -15.30
N VAL A 117 -9.12 8.49 -14.49
CA VAL A 117 -8.53 7.62 -13.47
C VAL A 117 -8.75 6.15 -13.82
N PHE A 118 -7.67 5.38 -13.81
CA PHE A 118 -7.69 3.93 -13.96
C PHE A 118 -7.17 3.26 -12.69
N THR A 119 -7.87 2.22 -12.28
CA THR A 119 -7.53 1.42 -11.10
C THR A 119 -7.46 -0.06 -11.47
N ASN A 120 -7.05 -0.93 -10.55
CA ASN A 120 -7.05 -2.39 -10.74
C ASN A 120 -8.41 -2.98 -11.14
N THR A 121 -9.50 -2.30 -10.81
CA THR A 121 -10.84 -2.72 -11.26
C THR A 121 -11.10 -2.39 -12.74
N SER A 122 -10.34 -1.44 -13.29
CA SER A 122 -10.46 -1.04 -14.70
C SER A 122 -9.65 -1.95 -15.63
N PHE A 123 -8.50 -2.46 -15.14
CA PHE A 123 -7.60 -3.34 -15.88
C PHE A 123 -6.96 -4.35 -14.92
N SER A 124 -7.02 -5.65 -15.25
CA SER A 124 -6.56 -6.74 -14.39
C SER A 124 -5.05 -6.75 -14.10
N ASP A 125 -4.23 -6.16 -14.97
CA ASP A 125 -2.77 -6.38 -14.99
C ASP A 125 -1.92 -5.14 -14.61
N ILE A 126 -2.53 -4.11 -14.01
CA ILE A 126 -1.78 -2.91 -13.60
C ILE A 126 -1.08 -3.06 -12.26
N HIS A 127 -1.38 -4.06 -11.47
CA HIS A 127 -0.76 -4.29 -10.17
C HIS A 127 -0.25 -5.72 -10.02
N THR A 128 0.98 -5.85 -9.57
CA THR A 128 1.55 -7.13 -9.12
C THR A 128 1.65 -7.09 -7.61
N SER A 129 1.00 -8.05 -6.93
CA SER A 129 1.08 -8.17 -5.47
C SER A 129 2.53 -8.42 -5.03
N GLY A 130 2.93 -7.75 -3.96
CA GLY A 130 4.19 -8.03 -3.26
C GLY A 130 4.06 -9.11 -2.18
N HIS A 131 2.81 -9.56 -1.90
CA HIS A 131 2.55 -10.64 -0.96
C HIS A 131 2.62 -11.99 -1.63
N ALA A 132 3.11 -12.98 -0.89
CA ALA A 132 3.16 -14.37 -1.33
C ALA A 132 1.77 -14.93 -1.61
N ASN A 133 1.64 -15.77 -2.64
CA ASN A 133 0.45 -16.56 -2.88
C ASN A 133 0.40 -17.81 -1.97
N ILE A 134 -0.69 -18.57 -2.02
CA ILE A 134 -0.89 -19.73 -1.14
C ILE A 134 0.20 -20.77 -1.31
N GLU A 135 0.63 -21.05 -2.53
CA GLU A 135 1.66 -22.08 -2.78
C GLU A 135 3.05 -21.63 -2.30
N GLU A 136 3.34 -20.34 -2.39
CA GLU A 136 4.57 -19.77 -1.84
C GLU A 136 4.56 -19.81 -0.30
N LEU A 137 3.41 -19.53 0.34
CA LEU A 137 3.24 -19.69 1.79
C LEU A 137 3.42 -21.15 2.22
N LYS A 138 2.81 -22.10 1.50
CA LYS A 138 3.00 -23.55 1.75
C LYS A 138 4.46 -23.97 1.59
N LEU A 139 5.13 -23.47 0.55
CA LEU A 139 6.55 -23.74 0.33
C LEU A 139 7.40 -23.25 1.48
N MET A 140 7.19 -22.01 1.94
CA MET A 140 7.92 -21.43 3.06
C MET A 140 7.69 -22.24 4.36
N ILE A 141 6.46 -22.60 4.66
CA ILE A 141 6.12 -23.39 5.85
C ILE A 141 6.80 -24.78 5.80
N ARG A 142 6.78 -25.45 4.65
CA ARG A 142 7.41 -26.77 4.46
C ARG A 142 8.92 -26.71 4.51
N LEU A 143 9.55 -25.65 4.05
CA LEU A 143 11.01 -25.48 4.13
C LEU A 143 11.48 -25.22 5.56
N ILE A 144 10.72 -24.44 6.33
CA ILE A 144 11.08 -24.09 7.71
C ILE A 144 10.67 -25.20 8.69
N MET A 145 9.56 -25.92 8.43
CA MET A 145 8.96 -26.89 9.34
C MET A 145 8.81 -26.39 10.77
N PRO A 146 8.13 -25.25 10.99
CA PRO A 146 8.06 -24.64 12.31
C PRO A 146 7.22 -25.48 13.27
N LYS A 147 7.64 -25.57 14.55
CA LYS A 147 6.85 -26.23 15.58
C LYS A 147 5.54 -25.49 15.87
N TYR A 148 5.56 -24.17 15.80
CA TYR A 148 4.43 -23.28 16.07
C TYR A 148 4.24 -22.30 14.94
N LEU A 149 2.99 -21.96 14.65
CA LEU A 149 2.64 -20.93 13.66
C LEU A 149 1.74 -19.87 14.28
N MET A 150 2.11 -18.61 14.15
CA MET A 150 1.32 -17.45 14.54
C MET A 150 1.29 -16.45 13.40
N PRO A 151 0.26 -16.46 12.56
CA PRO A 151 0.07 -15.44 11.54
C PRO A 151 -0.16 -14.05 12.16
N PHE A 152 0.38 -13.02 11.54
CA PHE A 152 0.17 -11.63 11.94
C PHE A 152 0.13 -10.72 10.70
N HIS A 153 -0.18 -9.46 10.89
CA HIS A 153 -0.22 -8.45 9.83
C HIS A 153 -1.34 -8.70 8.80
N GLY A 154 -2.57 -8.72 9.27
CA GLY A 154 -3.77 -8.86 8.44
C GLY A 154 -5.04 -8.77 9.28
N ASP A 155 -6.20 -8.73 8.61
CA ASP A 155 -7.48 -8.88 9.31
C ASP A 155 -7.64 -10.32 9.85
N TYR A 156 -8.59 -10.52 10.76
CA TYR A 156 -8.79 -11.82 11.41
C TYR A 156 -9.05 -12.97 10.40
N ARG A 157 -9.76 -12.67 9.30
CA ARG A 157 -10.02 -13.63 8.23
C ARG A 157 -8.73 -14.06 7.53
N MET A 158 -7.85 -13.09 7.23
CA MET A 158 -6.55 -13.37 6.60
C MET A 158 -5.67 -14.22 7.53
N LEU A 159 -5.60 -13.86 8.83
CA LEU A 159 -4.86 -14.64 9.82
C LEU A 159 -5.40 -16.06 9.93
N LYS A 160 -6.73 -16.23 9.94
CA LYS A 160 -7.37 -17.53 10.00
C LYS A 160 -7.08 -18.40 8.78
N ASN A 161 -7.13 -17.79 7.58
CA ASN A 161 -6.79 -18.50 6.34
C ASN A 161 -5.33 -18.94 6.33
N HIS A 162 -4.40 -18.08 6.74
CA HIS A 162 -2.98 -18.45 6.82
C HIS A 162 -2.73 -19.56 7.87
N ALA A 163 -3.42 -19.51 9.00
CA ALA A 163 -3.39 -20.59 9.99
C ALA A 163 -3.85 -21.94 9.39
N ASN A 164 -4.92 -21.94 8.60
CA ASN A 164 -5.42 -23.14 7.92
C ASN A 164 -4.38 -23.69 6.91
N VAL A 165 -3.71 -22.82 6.16
CA VAL A 165 -2.60 -23.22 5.27
C VAL A 165 -1.49 -23.92 6.07
N GLY A 166 -1.17 -23.43 7.28
CA GLY A 166 -0.20 -24.08 8.17
C GLY A 166 -0.64 -25.49 8.57
N ILE A 167 -1.90 -25.65 8.95
CA ILE A 167 -2.47 -26.96 9.29
C ILE A 167 -2.43 -27.91 8.10
N GLU A 168 -2.79 -27.46 6.91
CA GLU A 168 -2.66 -28.24 5.66
C GLU A 168 -1.22 -28.66 5.37
N CYS A 169 -0.24 -27.87 5.80
CA CYS A 169 1.19 -28.21 5.69
C CYS A 169 1.70 -29.15 6.78
N GLY A 170 0.86 -29.57 7.72
CA GLY A 170 1.18 -30.54 8.78
C GLY A 170 1.49 -29.94 10.15
N ILE A 171 1.30 -28.63 10.35
CA ILE A 171 1.43 -28.03 11.68
C ILE A 171 0.19 -28.44 12.50
N PRO A 172 0.35 -29.01 13.71
CA PRO A 172 -0.79 -29.36 14.56
C PRO A 172 -1.67 -28.14 14.86
N LYS A 173 -2.98 -28.36 14.88
CA LYS A 173 -3.96 -27.29 15.14
C LYS A 173 -3.71 -26.60 16.49
N GLU A 174 -3.33 -27.33 17.49
CA GLU A 174 -2.98 -26.85 18.83
C GLU A 174 -1.69 -26.02 18.88
N ASN A 175 -0.86 -26.14 17.86
CA ASN A 175 0.36 -25.36 17.68
C ASN A 175 0.18 -24.17 16.73
N THR A 176 -1.06 -23.91 16.31
CA THR A 176 -1.38 -22.81 15.38
C THR A 176 -2.25 -21.78 16.10
N PHE A 177 -1.75 -20.54 16.22
CA PHE A 177 -2.36 -19.50 17.03
C PHE A 177 -2.84 -18.33 16.17
N VAL A 178 -4.13 -18.03 16.22
CA VAL A 178 -4.71 -16.80 15.66
C VAL A 178 -5.06 -15.89 16.83
N LEU A 179 -4.38 -14.75 16.90
CA LEU A 179 -4.49 -13.81 18.00
C LEU A 179 -5.26 -12.57 17.60
N LYS A 180 -5.89 -11.93 18.57
CA LYS A 180 -6.44 -10.59 18.49
C LYS A 180 -5.47 -9.60 19.12
N ASN A 181 -5.65 -8.31 18.87
CA ASN A 181 -4.92 -7.27 19.59
C ASN A 181 -5.14 -7.44 21.11
N GLY A 182 -4.04 -7.42 21.86
CA GLY A 182 -4.06 -7.65 23.30
C GLY A 182 -3.84 -9.11 23.72
N ASP A 183 -4.07 -10.10 22.86
CA ASP A 183 -3.75 -11.48 23.19
C ASP A 183 -2.23 -11.66 23.34
N VAL A 184 -1.81 -12.44 24.31
CA VAL A 184 -0.39 -12.67 24.63
C VAL A 184 -0.06 -14.16 24.59
N LEU A 185 1.01 -14.51 23.87
CA LEU A 185 1.65 -15.81 23.92
C LEU A 185 3.00 -15.69 24.64
N SER A 186 3.26 -16.63 25.55
CA SER A 186 4.55 -16.76 26.22
C SER A 186 5.28 -17.99 25.70
N LEU A 187 6.51 -17.81 25.23
CA LEU A 187 7.40 -18.90 24.84
C LEU A 187 8.46 -19.11 25.94
N LYS A 188 8.39 -20.23 26.64
CA LYS A 188 9.37 -20.60 27.66
C LYS A 188 9.77 -22.08 27.47
N ASN A 189 11.07 -22.34 27.46
CA ASN A 189 11.62 -23.69 27.27
C ASN A 189 11.03 -24.41 26.06
N HIS A 190 10.92 -23.74 24.92
CA HIS A 190 10.34 -24.27 23.67
C HIS A 190 8.86 -24.66 23.74
N VAL A 191 8.13 -24.19 24.75
CA VAL A 191 6.68 -24.42 24.91
C VAL A 191 5.97 -23.08 24.86
N ILE A 192 4.94 -22.99 24.01
CA ILE A 192 4.06 -21.81 23.93
C ILE A 192 2.84 -22.04 24.84
N THR A 193 2.53 -21.01 25.63
CA THR A 193 1.31 -20.95 26.45
C THR A 193 0.62 -19.60 26.22
N LYS A 194 -0.70 -19.58 26.30
CA LYS A 194 -1.45 -18.33 26.37
C LYS A 194 -1.21 -17.67 27.73
N SER A 195 -0.96 -16.39 27.72
CA SER A 195 -0.76 -15.56 28.91
C SER A 195 -1.94 -14.60 29.11
N THR A 196 -1.93 -13.86 30.20
CA THR A 196 -2.96 -12.84 30.48
C THR A 196 -2.94 -11.78 29.38
N PRO A 197 -4.07 -11.50 28.74
CA PRO A 197 -4.16 -10.44 27.74
C PRO A 197 -3.79 -9.07 28.32
N VAL A 198 -3.26 -8.19 27.45
CA VAL A 198 -3.00 -6.78 27.78
C VAL A 198 -4.04 -5.90 27.13
N ILE A 199 -4.26 -4.72 27.69
CA ILE A 199 -5.14 -3.71 27.08
C ILE A 199 -4.48 -3.22 25.78
N ALA A 200 -5.19 -3.35 24.66
CA ALA A 200 -4.74 -2.93 23.34
C ALA A 200 -5.89 -2.26 22.60
N ASN A 201 -6.41 -1.19 23.18
CA ASN A 201 -7.44 -0.36 22.59
C ASN A 201 -6.81 0.69 21.67
N ASP A 202 -7.61 1.23 20.75
CA ASP A 202 -7.19 2.34 19.92
C ASP A 202 -6.84 3.55 20.79
N ILE A 203 -5.70 4.15 20.53
CA ILE A 203 -5.25 5.39 21.17
C ILE A 203 -5.36 6.50 20.14
N TYR A 204 -6.24 7.46 20.41
CA TYR A 204 -6.44 8.60 19.53
C TYR A 204 -5.55 9.76 19.97
N ILE A 205 -4.85 10.34 19.01
CA ILE A 205 -3.93 11.46 19.23
C ILE A 205 -4.47 12.66 18.44
N ASP A 206 -4.77 13.75 19.16
CA ASP A 206 -5.12 15.05 18.58
C ASP A 206 -4.03 16.06 18.95
N GLY A 207 -3.18 16.37 17.96
CA GLY A 207 -1.99 17.20 18.19
C GLY A 207 -1.03 16.55 19.20
N ASN A 208 -0.83 17.21 20.35
CA ASN A 208 0.01 16.71 21.45
C ASN A 208 -0.82 16.11 22.61
N ARG A 209 -2.12 15.90 22.42
CA ARG A 209 -3.01 15.38 23.46
C ARG A 209 -3.37 13.93 23.16
N LEU A 210 -3.22 13.08 24.18
CA LEU A 210 -3.83 11.75 24.22
C LEU A 210 -5.27 11.97 24.72
N GLY A 211 -6.27 11.63 23.90
CA GLY A 211 -7.68 11.80 24.25
C GLY A 211 -8.44 10.49 24.17
N GLU A 212 -9.26 10.22 25.18
CA GLU A 212 -10.41 9.34 25.00
C GLU A 212 -11.41 10.05 24.11
N ILE A 213 -11.72 9.48 22.95
CA ILE A 213 -12.84 9.97 22.13
C ILE A 213 -14.12 9.52 22.81
N ASN A 214 -14.62 10.33 23.74
CA ASN A 214 -15.99 10.23 24.20
C ASN A 214 -16.92 10.39 22.99
N GLY A 215 -17.86 9.48 22.82
CA GLY A 215 -18.92 9.30 21.81
C GLY A 215 -19.25 10.33 20.72
N ALA A 216 -18.66 11.51 20.74
CA ALA A 216 -18.94 12.61 19.82
C ALA A 216 -18.39 12.42 18.39
N VAL A 217 -17.39 11.55 18.20
CA VAL A 217 -16.81 11.28 16.86
C VAL A 217 -17.53 10.15 16.12
N SER A 218 -18.28 9.32 16.83
CA SER A 218 -19.04 8.20 16.25
C SER A 218 -20.30 8.66 15.47
N VAL A 219 -20.75 9.91 15.64
CA VAL A 219 -22.03 10.39 15.08
C VAL A 219 -21.91 10.98 13.68
N SER A 220 -20.69 11.26 13.21
CA SER A 220 -20.46 11.95 11.92
C SER A 220 -20.67 11.07 10.68
N TYR A 221 -20.79 9.75 10.80
CA TYR A 221 -20.90 8.84 9.65
C TYR A 221 -22.31 8.31 9.36
N THR A 222 -23.29 8.58 10.19
CA THR A 222 -24.64 8.03 10.04
C THR A 222 -25.62 8.93 9.27
N HIS A 223 -25.21 10.06 8.73
CA HIS A 223 -26.10 11.01 8.05
C HIS A 223 -25.73 11.34 6.61
N LEU A 224 -25.13 10.40 5.86
CA LEU A 224 -24.95 10.54 4.42
C LEU A 224 -25.40 9.26 3.70
N THR A 225 -26.68 8.94 3.84
CA THR A 225 -27.44 8.12 2.88
C THR A 225 -28.66 8.92 2.48
N LEU A 226 -28.53 9.73 1.45
CA LEU A 226 -29.55 10.11 0.49
C LEU A 226 -28.89 10.12 -0.89
#